data_29958869b50b503301896db663c4cf7e
#
_entry.id   29958869b50b503301896db663c4cf7e
#
_cell.length_a   1.000
_cell.length_b   1.000
_cell.length_c   1.000
_cell.angle_alpha   90.00
_cell.angle_beta   90.00
_cell.angle_gamma   90.00
#
_symmetry.space_group_name_H-M   'P 1'
#
loop_
_entity.id
_entity.type
_entity.pdbx_description
1 polymer ?
#
loop_
_entity_poly.entity_id
_entity_poly.type
_entity_poly.pdbx_seq_one_letter_code
_entity_poly.pdbx_strand_id
1 'polypeptide(L)'
;MISSRRNFFKTSAFAVASSSIVSAIPLFNINAQTGNKKLKMTFRPYTLDLKHVFTVATFSRTTTPVVLVEIEYDGIVGFGEASMPPYLGESQESVIAFLKRVDLSKYDNPFDLESILSDIDSLAFHNTAAKAAVDIALHDLVGKLIGQPWFNIWGYDKKKAPNTTFTIGIDTAAVVKEKTKEAAGFKILKVKLGKNNDKEMIESVRAITDVPLTADPNQGWKDKFYALDMIHWLKEKGVVYVEQPMAKEKYDDHAWLTERSPLPILADESCQRLSDIHTINGAYSGIVIKLMKCTGMREARKMITIARSLNMKIMFGCMTETSCAISAASHLSPMVDWADLDGMLLIKNDPFTGTTVKDGKLMLSDGAGIGVKKI
;
A
#
# COMPACT_ATOMS: atom_id res chain seq x y z
N MET A 1 58.30 5.68 -23.38
CA MET A 1 58.69 4.26 -23.33
C MET A 1 57.48 3.46 -22.89
N ILE A 2 56.90 2.75 -23.83
CA ILE A 2 55.67 1.93 -23.65
C ILE A 2 56.14 0.54 -23.25
N SER A 3 55.77 0.06 -22.06
CA SER A 3 56.06 -1.31 -21.64
C SER A 3 54.74 -2.10 -21.56
N SER A 4 54.70 -3.14 -22.38
CA SER A 4 53.66 -4.08 -22.67
C SER A 4 53.33 -5.00 -21.49
N ARG A 5 52.04 -5.08 -21.16
CA ARG A 5 51.48 -6.12 -20.27
C ARG A 5 51.16 -7.38 -21.08
N ARG A 6 52.16 -8.21 -21.33
CA ARG A 6 51.98 -9.60 -21.79
C ARG A 6 53.12 -10.45 -21.24
N ASN A 7 52.81 -11.29 -20.25
CA ASN A 7 53.42 -12.59 -19.95
C ASN A 7 53.33 -12.88 -18.49
N PHE A 8 52.21 -13.51 -18.09
CA PHE A 8 52.10 -14.19 -16.78
C PHE A 8 51.24 -15.46 -16.97
N PHE A 9 51.71 -16.39 -17.74
CA PHE A 9 51.27 -17.79 -17.70
C PHE A 9 52.44 -18.68 -18.10
N LYS A 10 53.20 -19.17 -17.15
CA LYS A 10 54.02 -20.38 -17.30
C LYS A 10 53.93 -21.23 -16.02
N THR A 11 53.21 -22.35 -16.21
CA THR A 11 53.47 -23.70 -15.68
C THR A 11 53.81 -23.87 -14.20
N SER A 12 52.85 -24.41 -13.48
CA SER A 12 53.13 -25.40 -12.41
C SER A 12 52.14 -26.55 -12.54
N ALA A 13 52.64 -27.66 -13.08
CA ALA A 13 51.93 -28.93 -13.07
C ALA A 13 52.06 -29.55 -11.66
N PHE A 14 50.95 -29.66 -10.94
CA PHE A 14 50.85 -30.51 -9.77
C PHE A 14 49.95 -31.68 -10.10
N ALA A 15 50.53 -32.88 -10.08
CA ALA A 15 49.79 -34.14 -10.16
C ALA A 15 49.01 -34.34 -8.86
N VAL A 16 47.69 -34.31 -8.91
CA VAL A 16 46.83 -34.73 -7.80
C VAL A 16 46.21 -36.07 -8.20
N ALA A 17 46.51 -37.06 -7.41
CA ALA A 17 45.93 -38.42 -7.51
C ALA A 17 44.40 -38.34 -7.29
N SER A 18 43.66 -38.79 -8.28
CA SER A 18 42.20 -38.88 -8.24
C SER A 18 41.75 -40.07 -7.41
N SER A 19 41.28 -39.84 -6.19
CA SER A 19 40.39 -40.79 -5.52
C SER A 19 38.94 -40.37 -5.83
N SER A 20 38.33 -41.12 -6.71
CA SER A 20 36.92 -40.93 -7.12
C SER A 20 35.99 -41.32 -5.95
N ILE A 21 35.53 -40.35 -5.17
CA ILE A 21 34.32 -40.53 -4.37
C ILE A 21 33.18 -39.99 -5.24
N VAL A 22 32.52 -40.86 -5.98
CA VAL A 22 31.24 -40.58 -6.62
C VAL A 22 30.19 -40.54 -5.49
N SER A 23 29.99 -39.36 -4.90
CA SER A 23 28.78 -39.12 -4.10
C SER A 23 27.60 -39.12 -5.06
N ALA A 24 26.78 -40.17 -5.00
CA ALA A 24 25.51 -40.23 -5.71
C ALA A 24 24.63 -39.07 -5.20
N ILE A 25 24.56 -37.96 -5.95
CA ILE A 25 23.53 -36.96 -5.76
C ILE A 25 22.21 -37.67 -6.10
N PRO A 26 21.24 -37.75 -5.18
CA PRO A 26 19.95 -38.33 -5.53
C PRO A 26 19.36 -37.42 -6.63
N LEU A 27 19.24 -37.99 -7.84
CA LEU A 27 18.39 -37.41 -8.86
C LEU A 27 16.98 -37.38 -8.27
N PHE A 28 16.57 -36.18 -7.84
CA PHE A 28 15.16 -35.89 -7.61
C PHE A 28 14.47 -36.16 -8.93
N ASN A 29 13.81 -37.30 -9.03
CA ASN A 29 12.83 -37.57 -10.08
C ASN A 29 11.70 -36.57 -9.85
N ILE A 30 11.81 -35.37 -10.43
CA ILE A 30 10.69 -34.47 -10.63
C ILE A 30 9.82 -35.19 -11.70
N ASN A 31 8.98 -36.09 -11.26
CA ASN A 31 7.81 -36.48 -12.02
C ASN A 31 6.93 -35.25 -12.09
N ALA A 32 7.22 -34.38 -13.04
CA ALA A 32 6.28 -33.34 -13.47
C ALA A 32 5.06 -34.11 -13.99
N GLN A 33 4.06 -34.27 -13.13
CA GLN A 33 2.71 -34.52 -13.59
C GLN A 33 2.33 -33.33 -14.43
N THR A 34 2.45 -33.43 -15.75
CA THR A 34 1.98 -32.48 -16.75
C THR A 34 0.46 -32.56 -16.85
N GLY A 35 -0.23 -32.37 -15.73
CA GLY A 35 -1.61 -31.93 -15.72
C GLY A 35 -1.58 -30.44 -16.14
N ASN A 36 -2.42 -30.08 -17.10
CA ASN A 36 -2.56 -28.69 -17.59
C ASN A 36 -3.09 -27.83 -16.44
N LYS A 37 -2.18 -27.40 -15.54
CA LYS A 37 -2.51 -26.61 -14.36
C LYS A 37 -2.92 -25.22 -14.83
N LYS A 38 -4.11 -24.78 -14.48
CA LYS A 38 -4.67 -23.49 -14.88
C LYS A 38 -4.97 -22.65 -13.64
N LEU A 39 -4.77 -21.35 -13.77
CA LEU A 39 -5.22 -20.39 -12.79
C LEU A 39 -6.76 -20.38 -12.74
N LYS A 40 -7.31 -20.48 -11.54
CA LYS A 40 -8.77 -20.39 -11.29
C LYS A 40 -9.03 -19.23 -10.34
N MET A 41 -9.97 -18.37 -10.67
CA MET A 41 -10.37 -17.24 -9.85
C MET A 41 -11.80 -17.40 -9.35
N THR A 42 -11.99 -17.15 -8.07
CA THR A 42 -13.31 -16.98 -7.44
C THR A 42 -13.36 -15.66 -6.70
N PHE A 43 -14.56 -15.10 -6.55
CA PHE A 43 -14.74 -13.84 -5.84
C PHE A 43 -16.13 -13.76 -5.24
N ARG A 44 -16.23 -12.99 -4.15
CA ARG A 44 -17.50 -12.77 -3.45
C ARG A 44 -17.57 -11.37 -2.84
N PRO A 45 -18.78 -10.76 -2.79
CA PRO A 45 -18.98 -9.53 -2.03
C PRO A 45 -18.82 -9.80 -0.54
N TYR A 46 -18.34 -8.80 0.17
CA TYR A 46 -18.26 -8.80 1.64
C TYR A 46 -18.48 -7.38 2.15
N THR A 47 -19.03 -7.24 3.35
CA THR A 47 -19.25 -5.93 3.98
C THR A 47 -18.44 -5.86 5.27
N LEU A 48 -17.59 -4.85 5.38
CA LEU A 48 -16.85 -4.56 6.61
C LEU A 48 -17.70 -3.70 7.54
N ASP A 49 -17.81 -4.12 8.78
CA ASP A 49 -18.47 -3.36 9.87
C ASP A 49 -17.43 -2.52 10.60
N LEU A 50 -17.64 -1.20 10.68
CA LEU A 50 -16.71 -0.31 11.35
C LEU A 50 -16.92 -0.32 12.87
N LYS A 51 -15.83 -0.16 13.62
CA LYS A 51 -15.88 -0.03 15.09
C LYS A 51 -16.57 1.25 15.53
N HIS A 52 -16.29 2.33 14.80
CA HIS A 52 -16.87 3.66 15.01
C HIS A 52 -17.39 4.20 13.68
N VAL A 53 -18.29 5.18 13.73
CA VAL A 53 -18.65 5.97 12.56
C VAL A 53 -17.37 6.62 12.01
N PHE A 54 -17.09 6.42 10.75
CA PHE A 54 -15.93 6.99 10.06
C PHE A 54 -16.36 8.20 9.24
N THR A 55 -15.97 9.38 9.69
CA THR A 55 -16.32 10.66 9.05
C THR A 55 -15.07 11.35 8.51
N VAL A 56 -15.13 11.72 7.25
CA VAL A 56 -14.16 12.59 6.55
C VAL A 56 -14.88 13.85 6.06
N ALA A 57 -14.16 14.77 5.40
CA ALA A 57 -14.75 16.02 4.91
C ALA A 57 -16.01 15.81 4.05
N THR A 58 -16.04 14.78 3.21
CA THR A 58 -17.03 14.57 2.15
C THR A 58 -18.12 13.56 2.47
N PHE A 59 -17.91 12.60 3.39
CA PHE A 59 -18.90 11.57 3.74
C PHE A 59 -18.73 11.01 5.15
N SER A 60 -19.76 10.27 5.60
CA SER A 60 -19.74 9.45 6.83
C SER A 60 -20.29 8.06 6.51
N ARG A 61 -19.74 7.02 7.17
CA ARG A 61 -20.18 5.64 6.99
C ARG A 61 -19.96 4.78 8.23
N THR A 62 -20.74 3.71 8.35
CA THR A 62 -20.62 2.67 9.41
C THR A 62 -20.17 1.33 8.85
N THR A 63 -20.18 1.19 7.54
CA THR A 63 -19.77 -0.03 6.82
C THR A 63 -18.90 0.34 5.61
N THR A 64 -18.11 -0.61 5.11
CA THR A 64 -17.38 -0.48 3.84
C THR A 64 -17.66 -1.70 2.98
N PRO A 65 -18.18 -1.52 1.75
CA PRO A 65 -18.30 -2.61 0.80
C PRO A 65 -16.90 -3.02 0.29
N VAL A 66 -16.64 -4.33 0.21
CA VAL A 66 -15.43 -4.90 -0.38
C VAL A 66 -15.79 -6.11 -1.26
N VAL A 67 -14.89 -6.52 -2.14
CA VAL A 67 -14.96 -7.80 -2.84
C VAL A 67 -13.69 -8.58 -2.54
N LEU A 68 -13.85 -9.79 -2.01
CA LEU A 68 -12.76 -10.70 -1.72
C LEU A 68 -12.52 -11.60 -2.93
N VAL A 69 -11.24 -11.81 -3.29
CA VAL A 69 -10.79 -12.60 -4.44
C VAL A 69 -9.88 -13.72 -3.96
N GLU A 70 -10.08 -14.91 -4.53
CA GLU A 70 -9.23 -16.07 -4.33
C GLU A 70 -8.74 -16.54 -5.72
N ILE A 71 -7.43 -16.74 -5.88
CA ILE A 71 -6.83 -17.31 -7.09
C ILE A 71 -6.09 -18.57 -6.72
N GLU A 72 -6.51 -19.69 -7.31
CA GLU A 72 -5.94 -21.01 -7.07
C GLU A 72 -5.05 -21.45 -8.24
N TYR A 73 -3.91 -22.04 -7.90
CA TYR A 73 -3.05 -22.75 -8.84
C TYR A 73 -2.35 -23.90 -8.10
N ASP A 74 -2.48 -25.12 -8.62
CA ASP A 74 -1.84 -26.32 -8.04
C ASP A 74 -2.19 -26.57 -6.56
N GLY A 75 -3.43 -26.32 -6.17
CA GLY A 75 -3.90 -26.48 -4.79
C GLY A 75 -3.46 -25.36 -3.83
N ILE A 76 -2.71 -24.38 -4.29
CA ILE A 76 -2.30 -23.22 -3.51
C ILE A 76 -3.24 -22.04 -3.84
N VAL A 77 -3.72 -21.35 -2.80
CA VAL A 77 -4.66 -20.23 -2.94
C VAL A 77 -3.99 -18.92 -2.51
N GLY A 78 -4.01 -17.94 -3.42
CA GLY A 78 -3.69 -16.56 -3.13
C GLY A 78 -4.95 -15.74 -2.86
N PHE A 79 -4.87 -14.80 -1.90
CA PHE A 79 -5.98 -13.96 -1.46
C PHE A 79 -5.79 -12.52 -1.91
N GLY A 80 -6.89 -11.86 -2.29
CA GLY A 80 -6.93 -10.46 -2.67
C GLY A 80 -8.21 -9.79 -2.24
N GLU A 81 -8.21 -8.46 -2.27
CA GLU A 81 -9.32 -7.64 -1.80
C GLU A 81 -9.44 -6.37 -2.66
N ALA A 82 -10.67 -6.02 -3.03
CA ALA A 82 -11.03 -4.70 -3.54
C ALA A 82 -11.82 -3.95 -2.47
N SER A 83 -11.30 -2.84 -1.96
CA SER A 83 -12.02 -1.90 -1.10
C SER A 83 -12.37 -0.64 -1.90
N MET A 84 -13.63 -0.21 -1.84
CA MET A 84 -14.20 0.78 -2.74
C MET A 84 -14.70 2.01 -1.98
N PRO A 85 -13.82 3.00 -1.74
CA PRO A 85 -14.28 4.28 -1.23
C PRO A 85 -15.06 5.04 -2.32
N PRO A 86 -16.02 5.91 -1.95
CA PRO A 86 -16.89 6.58 -2.91
C PRO A 86 -16.17 7.34 -4.01
N TYR A 87 -14.99 7.92 -3.74
CA TYR A 87 -14.28 8.75 -4.72
C TYR A 87 -13.61 7.95 -5.86
N LEU A 88 -13.47 6.63 -5.75
CA LEU A 88 -13.01 5.78 -6.86
C LEU A 88 -14.13 5.50 -7.87
N GLY A 89 -15.40 5.75 -7.49
CA GLY A 89 -16.54 5.53 -8.38
C GLY A 89 -16.85 4.05 -8.67
N GLU A 90 -16.30 3.13 -7.85
CA GLU A 90 -16.55 1.69 -7.94
C GLU A 90 -17.56 1.24 -6.89
N SER A 91 -18.30 0.17 -7.20
CA SER A 91 -19.22 -0.54 -6.30
C SER A 91 -18.94 -2.04 -6.33
N GLN A 92 -19.55 -2.80 -5.42
CA GLN A 92 -19.44 -4.27 -5.46
C GLN A 92 -19.90 -4.82 -6.81
N GLU A 93 -20.98 -4.26 -7.38
CA GLU A 93 -21.51 -4.65 -8.68
C GLU A 93 -20.53 -4.37 -9.81
N SER A 94 -19.94 -3.17 -9.86
CA SER A 94 -18.96 -2.80 -10.89
C SER A 94 -17.68 -3.61 -10.79
N VAL A 95 -17.17 -3.85 -9.58
CA VAL A 95 -16.02 -4.72 -9.34
C VAL A 95 -16.31 -6.15 -9.79
N ILE A 96 -17.44 -6.72 -9.40
CA ILE A 96 -17.86 -8.07 -9.82
C ILE A 96 -18.03 -8.15 -11.34
N ALA A 97 -18.62 -7.13 -11.97
CA ALA A 97 -18.77 -7.06 -13.43
C ALA A 97 -17.40 -7.04 -14.13
N PHE A 98 -16.42 -6.30 -13.61
CA PHE A 98 -15.05 -6.31 -14.12
C PHE A 98 -14.39 -7.69 -13.94
N LEU A 99 -14.45 -8.27 -12.74
CA LEU A 99 -13.81 -9.56 -12.43
C LEU A 99 -14.35 -10.70 -13.32
N LYS A 100 -15.64 -10.69 -13.70
CA LYS A 100 -16.21 -11.65 -14.64
C LYS A 100 -15.60 -11.59 -16.05
N ARG A 101 -14.93 -10.50 -16.41
CA ARG A 101 -14.23 -10.34 -17.71
C ARG A 101 -12.79 -10.83 -17.67
N VAL A 102 -12.24 -11.04 -16.47
CA VAL A 102 -10.87 -11.50 -16.29
C VAL A 102 -10.81 -13.01 -16.53
N ASP A 103 -10.17 -13.42 -17.61
CA ASP A 103 -9.93 -14.82 -17.93
C ASP A 103 -8.47 -15.17 -17.61
N LEU A 104 -8.26 -15.84 -16.47
CA LEU A 104 -6.93 -16.32 -16.05
C LEU A 104 -6.60 -17.69 -16.63
N SER A 105 -7.57 -18.42 -17.19
CA SER A 105 -7.35 -19.78 -17.73
C SER A 105 -6.42 -19.83 -18.94
N LYS A 106 -6.21 -18.69 -19.60
CA LYS A 106 -5.28 -18.53 -20.74
C LYS A 106 -3.81 -18.53 -20.33
N TYR A 107 -3.49 -18.40 -19.03
CA TYR A 107 -2.13 -18.38 -18.52
C TYR A 107 -1.78 -19.72 -17.86
N ASP A 108 -0.66 -20.29 -18.29
CA ASP A 108 -0.13 -21.57 -17.76
C ASP A 108 0.91 -21.35 -16.66
N ASN A 109 1.52 -20.15 -16.63
CA ASN A 109 2.59 -19.79 -15.70
C ASN A 109 2.17 -18.62 -14.81
N PRO A 110 1.89 -18.84 -13.50
CA PRO A 110 1.52 -17.75 -12.58
C PRO A 110 2.65 -16.76 -12.31
N PHE A 111 3.91 -17.09 -12.66
CA PHE A 111 5.06 -16.22 -12.46
C PHE A 111 5.16 -15.09 -13.48
N ASP A 112 4.42 -15.14 -14.57
CA ASP A 112 4.40 -14.09 -15.61
C ASP A 112 3.58 -12.87 -15.18
N LEU A 113 3.76 -12.43 -13.92
CA LEU A 113 2.97 -11.37 -13.27
C LEU A 113 2.89 -10.09 -14.09
N GLU A 114 4.00 -9.66 -14.69
CA GLU A 114 4.02 -8.41 -15.46
C GLU A 114 3.09 -8.48 -16.68
N SER A 115 3.12 -9.60 -17.42
CA SER A 115 2.25 -9.80 -18.58
C SER A 115 0.79 -9.96 -18.17
N ILE A 116 0.51 -10.81 -17.19
CA ILE A 116 -0.85 -11.08 -16.70
C ILE A 116 -1.50 -9.78 -16.23
N LEU A 117 -0.81 -9.02 -15.38
CA LEU A 117 -1.36 -7.80 -14.78
C LEU A 117 -1.44 -6.64 -15.79
N SER A 118 -0.56 -6.61 -16.79
CA SER A 118 -0.67 -5.65 -17.90
C SER A 118 -1.89 -5.90 -18.77
N ASP A 119 -2.15 -7.16 -19.09
CA ASP A 119 -3.34 -7.55 -19.85
C ASP A 119 -4.63 -7.21 -19.08
N ILE A 120 -4.65 -7.48 -17.77
CA ILE A 120 -5.80 -7.15 -16.90
C ILE A 120 -6.00 -5.63 -16.82
N ASP A 121 -4.92 -4.85 -16.73
CA ASP A 121 -5.01 -3.39 -16.70
C ASP A 121 -5.60 -2.84 -18.01
N SER A 122 -5.29 -3.48 -19.14
CA SER A 122 -5.78 -3.08 -20.46
C SER A 122 -7.27 -3.39 -20.73
N LEU A 123 -7.91 -4.25 -19.93
CA LEU A 123 -9.31 -4.67 -20.14
C LEU A 123 -10.31 -3.50 -20.06
N ALA A 124 -10.04 -2.50 -19.23
CA ALA A 124 -10.86 -1.31 -19.10
C ALA A 124 -10.09 -0.17 -18.45
N PHE A 125 -10.48 1.07 -18.74
CA PHE A 125 -10.08 2.22 -17.94
C PHE A 125 -10.70 2.13 -16.55
N HIS A 126 -10.11 2.81 -15.55
CA HIS A 126 -10.56 2.78 -14.17
C HIS A 126 -10.56 1.35 -13.57
N ASN A 127 -11.57 0.99 -12.78
CA ASN A 127 -11.68 -0.30 -12.09
C ASN A 127 -10.42 -0.65 -11.27
N THR A 128 -9.83 0.35 -10.64
CA THR A 128 -8.52 0.22 -10.00
C THR A 128 -8.56 -0.68 -8.78
N ALA A 129 -9.65 -0.65 -7.99
CA ALA A 129 -9.83 -1.55 -6.86
C ALA A 129 -10.03 -3.01 -7.32
N ALA A 130 -10.80 -3.24 -8.39
CA ALA A 130 -10.95 -4.59 -8.95
C ALA A 130 -9.62 -5.16 -9.45
N LYS A 131 -8.81 -4.34 -10.13
CA LYS A 131 -7.47 -4.71 -10.61
C LYS A 131 -6.52 -4.98 -9.44
N ALA A 132 -6.57 -4.16 -8.39
CA ALA A 132 -5.78 -4.35 -7.18
C ALA A 132 -6.08 -5.69 -6.49
N ALA A 133 -7.35 -6.10 -6.46
CA ALA A 133 -7.71 -7.38 -5.87
C ALA A 133 -7.07 -8.56 -6.61
N VAL A 134 -7.02 -8.52 -7.95
CA VAL A 134 -6.35 -9.57 -8.74
C VAL A 134 -4.84 -9.51 -8.58
N ASP A 135 -4.25 -8.30 -8.58
CA ASP A 135 -2.82 -8.11 -8.36
C ASP A 135 -2.38 -8.66 -7.01
N ILE A 136 -3.08 -8.31 -5.94
CA ILE A 136 -2.79 -8.78 -4.57
C ILE A 136 -2.88 -10.31 -4.50
N ALA A 137 -3.96 -10.89 -5.06
CA ALA A 137 -4.16 -12.35 -5.03
C ALA A 137 -3.07 -13.09 -5.81
N LEU A 138 -2.64 -12.58 -6.97
CA LEU A 138 -1.54 -13.17 -7.74
C LEU A 138 -0.20 -13.03 -7.01
N HIS A 139 0.08 -11.89 -6.39
CA HIS A 139 1.28 -11.74 -5.58
C HIS A 139 1.26 -12.71 -4.38
N ASP A 140 0.14 -12.84 -3.68
CA ASP A 140 0.03 -13.80 -2.58
C ASP A 140 0.26 -15.24 -3.05
N LEU A 141 -0.37 -15.64 -4.15
CA LEU A 141 -0.20 -16.94 -4.77
C LEU A 141 1.27 -17.19 -5.12
N VAL A 142 1.90 -16.31 -5.89
CA VAL A 142 3.28 -16.47 -6.36
C VAL A 142 4.26 -16.52 -5.20
N GLY A 143 4.12 -15.65 -4.20
CA GLY A 143 4.96 -15.69 -3.02
C GLY A 143 4.81 -17.01 -2.23
N LYS A 144 3.59 -17.58 -2.16
CA LYS A 144 3.33 -18.90 -1.55
C LYS A 144 3.96 -20.03 -2.38
N LEU A 145 3.91 -19.98 -3.71
CA LEU A 145 4.57 -20.93 -4.60
C LEU A 145 6.09 -20.90 -4.44
N ILE A 146 6.69 -19.72 -4.23
CA ILE A 146 8.13 -19.53 -3.96
C ILE A 146 8.48 -19.92 -2.51
N GLY A 147 7.52 -19.92 -1.60
CA GLY A 147 7.73 -20.13 -0.15
C GLY A 147 8.36 -18.94 0.56
N GLN A 148 8.22 -17.71 0.03
CA GLN A 148 8.82 -16.49 0.57
C GLN A 148 7.83 -15.34 0.69
N PRO A 149 7.96 -14.48 1.72
CA PRO A 149 7.25 -13.21 1.79
C PRO A 149 7.81 -12.20 0.79
N TRP A 150 6.97 -11.31 0.27
CA TRP A 150 7.37 -10.38 -0.79
C TRP A 150 8.46 -9.39 -0.39
N PHE A 151 8.55 -8.95 0.86
CA PHE A 151 9.67 -8.10 1.27
C PHE A 151 11.03 -8.81 1.11
N ASN A 152 11.10 -10.15 1.31
CA ASN A 152 12.30 -10.94 1.04
C ASN A 152 12.58 -11.06 -0.46
N ILE A 153 11.54 -11.38 -1.27
CA ILE A 153 11.66 -11.50 -2.74
C ILE A 153 12.19 -10.19 -3.34
N TRP A 154 11.75 -9.04 -2.83
CA TRP A 154 12.22 -7.73 -3.27
C TRP A 154 13.51 -7.25 -2.59
N GLY A 155 14.03 -7.99 -1.61
CA GLY A 155 15.26 -7.63 -0.89
C GLY A 155 15.07 -6.47 0.08
N TYR A 156 13.89 -6.27 0.65
CA TYR A 156 13.61 -5.20 1.61
C TYR A 156 13.83 -5.65 3.05
N ASP A 157 14.43 -4.79 3.86
CA ASP A 157 14.56 -5.00 5.29
C ASP A 157 13.26 -4.57 6.00
N LYS A 158 12.45 -5.54 6.44
CA LYS A 158 11.19 -5.29 7.15
C LYS A 158 11.32 -4.41 8.40
N LYS A 159 12.52 -4.34 9.02
CA LYS A 159 12.77 -3.48 10.18
C LYS A 159 12.72 -2.00 9.85
N LYS A 160 12.87 -1.64 8.57
CA LYS A 160 12.79 -0.25 8.08
C LYS A 160 11.37 0.22 7.85
N ALA A 161 10.36 -0.64 8.00
CA ALA A 161 8.95 -0.23 7.95
C ALA A 161 8.70 0.87 9.00
N PRO A 162 8.15 2.03 8.61
CA PRO A 162 7.84 3.11 9.54
C PRO A 162 6.71 2.70 10.50
N ASN A 163 6.55 3.47 11.58
CA ASN A 163 5.33 3.36 12.38
C ASN A 163 4.12 3.76 11.55
N THR A 164 3.00 3.05 11.73
CA THR A 164 1.74 3.45 11.12
C THR A 164 1.05 4.50 11.98
N THR A 165 0.29 5.38 11.33
CA THR A 165 -0.64 6.27 12.04
C THR A 165 -1.82 5.48 12.59
N PHE A 166 -2.57 6.11 13.50
CA PHE A 166 -3.93 5.75 13.83
C PHE A 166 -4.82 6.94 13.48
N THR A 167 -5.91 6.66 12.76
CA THR A 167 -6.76 7.72 12.19
C THR A 167 -7.85 8.16 13.15
N ILE A 168 -7.85 9.45 13.46
CA ILE A 168 -8.91 10.14 14.20
C ILE A 168 -9.83 10.82 13.19
N GLY A 169 -11.02 10.26 12.98
CA GLY A 169 -12.06 10.83 12.11
C GLY A 169 -12.68 12.09 12.71
N ILE A 170 -13.31 12.93 11.87
CA ILE A 170 -13.99 14.14 12.28
C ILE A 170 -15.17 13.79 13.21
N ASP A 171 -15.20 14.39 14.41
CA ASP A 171 -16.22 14.15 15.41
C ASP A 171 -16.31 15.35 16.40
N THR A 172 -17.13 15.21 17.45
CA THR A 172 -17.15 16.15 18.58
C THR A 172 -15.88 16.08 19.40
N ALA A 173 -15.50 17.15 20.09
CA ALA A 173 -14.30 17.20 20.93
C ALA A 173 -14.24 16.06 21.97
N ALA A 174 -15.38 15.67 22.55
CA ALA A 174 -15.46 14.58 23.52
C ALA A 174 -15.08 13.23 22.89
N VAL A 175 -15.64 12.91 21.71
CA VAL A 175 -15.37 11.65 20.99
C VAL A 175 -13.92 11.64 20.47
N VAL A 176 -13.41 12.78 19.98
CA VAL A 176 -12.00 12.90 19.53
C VAL A 176 -11.04 12.59 20.68
N LYS A 177 -11.29 13.13 21.90
CA LYS A 177 -10.47 12.84 23.07
C LYS A 177 -10.49 11.34 23.45
N GLU A 178 -11.65 10.68 23.41
CA GLU A 178 -11.73 9.24 23.68
C GLU A 178 -10.99 8.42 22.64
N LYS A 179 -11.18 8.68 21.35
CA LYS A 179 -10.43 8.00 20.26
C LYS A 179 -8.92 8.24 20.40
N THR A 180 -8.51 9.43 20.85
CA THR A 180 -7.08 9.73 21.09
C THR A 180 -6.52 8.90 22.26
N LYS A 181 -7.30 8.68 23.32
CA LYS A 181 -6.91 7.78 24.43
C LYS A 181 -6.78 6.33 23.96
N GLU A 182 -7.72 5.84 23.14
CA GLU A 182 -7.64 4.50 22.52
C GLU A 182 -6.35 4.31 21.72
N ALA A 183 -5.82 5.39 21.13
CA ALA A 183 -4.59 5.40 20.34
C ALA A 183 -3.30 5.57 21.17
N ALA A 184 -3.34 5.41 22.49
CA ALA A 184 -2.21 5.73 23.41
C ALA A 184 -0.89 5.01 23.08
N GLY A 185 -0.90 3.88 22.37
CA GLY A 185 0.34 3.17 21.99
C GLY A 185 0.99 3.68 20.69
N PHE A 186 0.28 4.49 19.91
CA PHE A 186 0.76 4.95 18.61
C PHE A 186 1.80 6.07 18.74
N LYS A 187 2.76 6.09 17.80
CA LYS A 187 3.87 7.07 17.79
C LYS A 187 3.59 8.26 16.87
N ILE A 188 2.51 8.21 16.12
CA ILE A 188 2.03 9.24 15.21
C ILE A 188 0.54 9.04 14.99
N LEU A 189 -0.24 10.12 14.96
CA LEU A 189 -1.68 10.07 14.72
C LEU A 189 -2.04 10.84 13.46
N LYS A 190 -3.01 10.34 12.69
CA LYS A 190 -3.62 11.04 11.55
C LYS A 190 -4.92 11.70 11.99
N VAL A 191 -5.08 12.99 11.75
CA VAL A 191 -6.30 13.74 12.08
C VAL A 191 -7.00 14.16 10.82
N LYS A 192 -8.25 13.71 10.65
CA LYS A 192 -9.11 14.14 9.55
C LYS A 192 -9.65 15.55 9.83
N LEU A 193 -9.53 16.41 8.83
CA LEU A 193 -9.89 17.84 8.86
C LEU A 193 -10.77 18.19 7.65
N GLY A 194 -10.94 19.49 7.36
CA GLY A 194 -11.62 19.98 6.17
C GLY A 194 -13.09 20.35 6.41
N LYS A 195 -13.48 20.49 7.69
CA LYS A 195 -14.75 21.07 8.12
C LYS A 195 -14.51 22.32 8.97
N ASN A 196 -15.59 22.88 9.53
CA ASN A 196 -15.50 24.13 10.28
C ASN A 196 -14.87 23.98 11.68
N ASN A 197 -14.55 22.75 12.12
CA ASN A 197 -14.03 22.47 13.47
C ASN A 197 -12.56 22.01 13.47
N ASP A 198 -11.78 22.32 12.43
CA ASP A 198 -10.40 21.81 12.26
C ASP A 198 -9.49 22.14 13.46
N LYS A 199 -9.55 23.38 13.97
CA LYS A 199 -8.77 23.78 15.14
C LYS A 199 -9.19 23.04 16.40
N GLU A 200 -10.50 22.90 16.64
CA GLU A 200 -11.05 22.14 17.76
C GLU A 200 -10.62 20.66 17.73
N MET A 201 -10.58 20.06 16.54
CA MET A 201 -10.09 18.68 16.34
C MET A 201 -8.65 18.55 16.84
N ILE A 202 -7.74 19.39 16.35
CA ILE A 202 -6.32 19.37 16.72
C ILE A 202 -6.11 19.68 18.20
N GLU A 203 -6.79 20.67 18.74
CA GLU A 203 -6.68 21.04 20.17
C GLU A 203 -7.21 19.93 21.07
N SER A 204 -8.26 19.23 20.65
CA SER A 204 -8.82 18.08 21.37
C SER A 204 -7.83 16.92 21.43
N VAL A 205 -7.10 16.64 20.33
CA VAL A 205 -6.04 15.65 20.30
C VAL A 205 -4.87 16.10 21.19
N ARG A 206 -4.44 17.35 21.08
CA ARG A 206 -3.33 17.91 21.87
C ARG A 206 -3.59 17.97 23.37
N ALA A 207 -4.85 18.04 23.77
CA ALA A 207 -5.23 17.94 25.19
C ALA A 207 -4.94 16.55 25.79
N ILE A 208 -4.66 15.52 24.97
CA ILE A 208 -4.45 14.13 25.39
C ILE A 208 -3.01 13.68 25.13
N THR A 209 -2.36 14.13 24.04
CA THR A 209 -1.05 13.59 23.63
C THR A 209 -0.20 14.62 22.88
N ASP A 210 1.14 14.47 23.02
CA ASP A 210 2.14 15.29 22.31
C ASP A 210 2.81 14.54 21.15
N VAL A 211 2.36 13.31 20.78
CA VAL A 211 2.95 12.57 19.65
C VAL A 211 2.79 13.36 18.35
N PRO A 212 3.71 13.22 17.39
CA PRO A 212 3.57 13.84 16.07
C PRO A 212 2.20 13.57 15.45
N LEU A 213 1.65 14.56 14.74
CA LEU A 213 0.38 14.43 14.02
C LEU A 213 0.62 14.55 12.52
N THR A 214 -0.32 14.00 11.75
CA THR A 214 -0.50 14.29 10.34
C THR A 214 -1.91 14.84 10.12
N ALA A 215 -2.08 15.73 9.17
CA ALA A 215 -3.36 16.36 8.90
C ALA A 215 -3.85 16.00 7.50
N ASP A 216 -5.11 15.59 7.39
CA ASP A 216 -5.73 15.24 6.12
C ASP A 216 -7.10 15.94 5.98
N PRO A 217 -7.12 17.11 5.33
CA PRO A 217 -8.35 17.83 5.02
C PRO A 217 -9.23 17.16 3.96
N ASN A 218 -8.78 16.12 3.28
CA ASN A 218 -9.53 15.43 2.22
C ASN A 218 -10.19 16.39 1.23
N GLN A 219 -9.40 17.33 0.66
CA GLN A 219 -9.86 18.34 -0.30
C GLN A 219 -10.79 19.43 0.32
N GLY A 220 -10.95 19.47 1.65
CA GLY A 220 -11.94 20.30 2.32
C GLY A 220 -11.63 21.80 2.36
N TRP A 221 -10.37 22.22 2.18
CA TRP A 221 -10.00 23.63 2.19
C TRP A 221 -10.18 24.25 0.79
N LYS A 222 -10.87 25.39 0.75
CA LYS A 222 -11.29 26.01 -0.52
C LYS A 222 -10.34 27.09 -1.03
N ASP A 223 -9.57 27.70 -0.13
CA ASP A 223 -8.72 28.86 -0.40
C ASP A 223 -7.26 28.56 -0.01
N LYS A 224 -6.31 28.89 -0.89
CA LYS A 224 -4.88 28.60 -0.68
C LYS A 224 -4.24 29.48 0.40
N PHE A 225 -4.74 30.70 0.64
CA PHE A 225 -4.24 31.59 1.68
C PHE A 225 -4.68 31.06 3.05
N TYR A 226 -5.95 30.69 3.18
CA TYR A 226 -6.44 29.98 4.36
C TYR A 226 -5.65 28.68 4.62
N ALA A 227 -5.40 27.90 3.56
CA ALA A 227 -4.61 26.67 3.67
C ALA A 227 -3.20 26.95 4.21
N LEU A 228 -2.51 27.98 3.71
CA LEU A 228 -1.18 28.36 4.17
C LEU A 228 -1.18 28.78 5.65
N ASP A 229 -2.14 29.62 6.06
CA ASP A 229 -2.28 30.06 7.45
C ASP A 229 -2.54 28.88 8.39
N MET A 230 -3.44 27.97 7.98
CA MET A 230 -3.70 26.73 8.73
C MET A 230 -2.46 25.86 8.84
N ILE A 231 -1.66 25.71 7.79
CA ILE A 231 -0.44 24.90 7.80
C ILE A 231 0.61 25.49 8.74
N HIS A 232 0.77 26.80 8.79
CA HIS A 232 1.66 27.45 9.76
C HIS A 232 1.23 27.11 11.19
N TRP A 233 -0.07 27.29 11.49
CA TRP A 233 -0.62 26.95 12.80
C TRP A 233 -0.47 25.43 13.12
N LEU A 234 -0.73 24.56 12.15
CA LEU A 234 -0.57 23.10 12.32
C LEU A 234 0.88 22.71 12.62
N LYS A 235 1.87 23.39 12.01
CA LYS A 235 3.28 23.18 12.33
C LYS A 235 3.57 23.47 13.80
N GLU A 236 3.04 24.57 14.35
CA GLU A 236 3.18 24.90 15.77
C GLU A 236 2.52 23.85 16.67
N LYS A 237 1.49 23.16 16.16
CA LYS A 237 0.81 22.05 16.84
C LYS A 237 1.48 20.69 16.62
N GLY A 238 2.69 20.63 16.03
CA GLY A 238 3.47 19.40 15.86
C GLY A 238 2.97 18.49 14.74
N VAL A 239 2.29 19.04 13.72
CA VAL A 239 1.97 18.32 12.48
C VAL A 239 3.24 18.20 11.63
N VAL A 240 3.46 17.05 11.00
CA VAL A 240 4.69 16.74 10.24
C VAL A 240 4.48 16.78 8.72
N TYR A 241 3.27 16.60 8.22
CA TYR A 241 2.87 16.83 6.83
C TYR A 241 1.37 17.05 6.72
N VAL A 242 0.93 17.63 5.59
CA VAL A 242 -0.47 17.78 5.24
C VAL A 242 -0.78 17.02 3.96
N GLU A 243 -1.86 16.22 3.98
CA GLU A 243 -2.33 15.39 2.86
C GLU A 243 -3.50 16.10 2.17
N GLN A 244 -3.46 16.25 0.84
CA GLN A 244 -4.52 16.76 -0.04
C GLN A 244 -5.38 17.88 0.55
N PRO A 245 -4.80 19.07 0.80
CA PRO A 245 -5.54 20.15 1.48
C PRO A 245 -6.71 20.71 0.68
N MET A 246 -6.57 20.82 -0.65
CA MET A 246 -7.57 21.41 -1.55
C MET A 246 -8.00 20.42 -2.63
N ALA A 247 -9.05 20.76 -3.39
CA ALA A 247 -9.56 19.98 -4.49
C ALA A 247 -8.45 19.62 -5.50
N LYS A 248 -8.45 18.37 -5.98
CA LYS A 248 -7.39 17.82 -6.83
C LYS A 248 -7.20 18.57 -8.14
N GLU A 249 -8.24 19.27 -8.61
CA GLU A 249 -8.22 20.09 -9.84
C GLU A 249 -7.45 21.41 -9.67
N LYS A 250 -7.16 21.81 -8.42
CA LYS A 250 -6.47 23.09 -8.11
C LYS A 250 -4.95 22.94 -8.16
N TYR A 251 -4.42 22.47 -9.29
CA TYR A 251 -3.00 22.19 -9.45
C TYR A 251 -2.11 23.41 -9.15
N ASP A 252 -2.41 24.57 -9.74
CA ASP A 252 -1.61 25.79 -9.56
C ASP A 252 -1.67 26.31 -8.13
N ASP A 253 -2.81 26.17 -7.45
CA ASP A 253 -2.95 26.55 -6.05
C ASP A 253 -2.11 25.63 -5.14
N HIS A 254 -2.02 24.31 -5.46
CA HIS A 254 -1.15 23.40 -4.75
C HIS A 254 0.33 23.69 -4.99
N ALA A 255 0.74 24.00 -6.23
CA ALA A 255 2.11 24.39 -6.53
C ALA A 255 2.52 25.65 -5.75
N TRP A 256 1.66 26.69 -5.77
CA TRP A 256 1.86 27.93 -5.01
C TRP A 256 1.97 27.65 -3.49
N LEU A 257 1.10 26.78 -2.96
CA LEU A 257 1.06 26.40 -1.55
C LEU A 257 2.32 25.61 -1.15
N THR A 258 2.72 24.63 -1.95
CA THR A 258 3.88 23.78 -1.67
C THR A 258 5.18 24.56 -1.62
N GLU A 259 5.36 25.56 -2.51
CA GLU A 259 6.53 26.44 -2.52
C GLU A 259 6.68 27.27 -1.22
N ARG A 260 5.55 27.58 -0.57
CA ARG A 260 5.50 28.47 0.61
C ARG A 260 5.25 27.73 1.93
N SER A 261 4.83 26.48 1.83
CA SER A 261 4.46 25.68 2.99
C SER A 261 5.67 25.32 3.86
N PRO A 262 5.59 25.52 5.18
CA PRO A 262 6.63 25.05 6.10
C PRO A 262 6.58 23.55 6.38
N LEU A 263 5.58 22.83 5.85
CA LEU A 263 5.38 21.40 5.96
C LEU A 263 5.28 20.76 4.57
N PRO A 264 5.71 19.48 4.40
CA PRO A 264 5.45 18.75 3.17
C PRO A 264 3.95 18.68 2.86
N ILE A 265 3.58 18.87 1.59
CA ILE A 265 2.23 18.66 1.06
C ILE A 265 2.23 17.38 0.23
N LEU A 266 1.35 16.43 0.56
CA LEU A 266 1.28 15.14 -0.12
C LEU A 266 0.01 15.05 -0.98
N ALA A 267 0.15 14.54 -2.20
CA ALA A 267 -0.95 14.29 -3.13
C ALA A 267 -1.60 12.93 -2.85
N ASP A 268 -2.86 12.88 -2.45
CA ASP A 268 -3.68 11.67 -2.35
C ASP A 268 -4.58 11.52 -3.58
N GLU A 269 -5.68 12.25 -3.65
CA GLU A 269 -6.63 12.16 -4.76
C GLU A 269 -6.06 12.74 -6.06
N SER A 270 -5.05 13.59 -5.99
CA SER A 270 -4.32 14.12 -7.16
C SER A 270 -3.30 13.15 -7.75
N CYS A 271 -2.96 12.06 -7.06
CA CYS A 271 -2.02 11.03 -7.51
C CYS A 271 -2.62 9.64 -7.29
N GLN A 272 -3.26 9.11 -8.30
CA GLN A 272 -3.88 7.78 -8.23
C GLN A 272 -3.05 6.70 -8.90
N ARG A 273 -2.43 7.02 -10.05
CA ARG A 273 -1.70 6.10 -10.90
C ARG A 273 -0.25 6.57 -11.10
N LEU A 274 0.56 5.65 -11.63
CA LEU A 274 1.94 5.94 -12.01
C LEU A 274 2.06 7.15 -12.97
N SER A 275 1.14 7.26 -13.93
CA SER A 275 1.10 8.36 -14.89
C SER A 275 0.95 9.74 -14.26
N ASP A 276 0.28 9.82 -13.11
CA ASP A 276 -0.02 11.09 -12.46
C ASP A 276 1.22 11.76 -11.84
N ILE A 277 2.25 10.95 -11.50
CA ILE A 277 3.44 11.46 -10.81
C ILE A 277 4.13 12.57 -11.60
N HIS A 278 4.23 12.44 -12.91
CA HIS A 278 4.82 13.48 -13.76
C HIS A 278 3.99 14.76 -13.77
N THR A 279 2.67 14.62 -13.79
CA THR A 279 1.75 15.75 -13.82
C THR A 279 1.82 16.58 -12.52
N ILE A 280 1.92 15.89 -11.37
CA ILE A 280 1.91 16.57 -10.06
C ILE A 280 3.30 17.01 -9.59
N ASN A 281 4.35 16.64 -10.30
CA ASN A 281 5.73 17.00 -9.94
C ASN A 281 5.91 18.53 -9.94
N GLY A 282 6.38 19.07 -8.83
CA GLY A 282 6.46 20.53 -8.59
C GLY A 282 5.24 21.13 -7.91
N ALA A 283 4.08 20.46 -7.93
CA ALA A 283 2.90 20.92 -7.20
C ALA A 283 2.79 20.32 -5.79
N TYR A 284 3.49 19.22 -5.53
CA TYR A 284 3.47 18.52 -4.25
C TYR A 284 4.87 18.10 -3.81
N SER A 285 5.10 18.09 -2.49
CA SER A 285 6.36 17.60 -1.90
C SER A 285 6.47 16.07 -1.95
N GLY A 286 5.35 15.38 -2.17
CA GLY A 286 5.30 13.93 -2.15
C GLY A 286 3.94 13.36 -2.55
N ILE A 287 3.84 12.04 -2.50
CA ILE A 287 2.65 11.28 -2.92
C ILE A 287 2.16 10.35 -1.82
N VAL A 288 0.86 10.06 -1.86
CA VAL A 288 0.21 9.00 -1.09
C VAL A 288 -0.10 7.84 -2.04
N ILE A 289 0.50 6.69 -1.79
CA ILE A 289 0.22 5.47 -2.55
C ILE A 289 -0.81 4.64 -1.79
N LYS A 290 -1.86 4.19 -2.47
CA LYS A 290 -2.83 3.22 -1.95
C LYS A 290 -3.06 2.16 -3.01
N LEU A 291 -3.03 0.88 -2.63
CA LEU A 291 -3.16 -0.24 -3.59
C LEU A 291 -4.43 -0.12 -4.44
N MET A 292 -5.54 0.31 -3.81
CA MET A 292 -6.83 0.45 -4.49
C MET A 292 -6.85 1.57 -5.54
N LYS A 293 -5.97 2.56 -5.44
CA LYS A 293 -5.83 3.62 -6.45
C LYS A 293 -4.95 3.19 -7.62
N CYS A 294 -3.84 2.50 -7.31
CA CYS A 294 -2.78 2.21 -8.28
C CYS A 294 -2.78 0.76 -8.80
N THR A 295 -3.93 0.09 -8.75
CA THR A 295 -4.10 -1.26 -9.30
C THR A 295 -3.28 -2.36 -8.63
N GLY A 296 -2.74 -2.14 -7.42
CA GLY A 296 -2.07 -3.17 -6.62
C GLY A 296 -0.58 -2.97 -6.41
N MET A 297 0.10 -4.04 -5.99
CA MET A 297 1.49 -4.05 -5.55
C MET A 297 2.47 -3.77 -6.69
N ARG A 298 2.19 -4.26 -7.90
CA ARG A 298 3.03 -4.08 -9.09
C ARG A 298 3.23 -2.60 -9.41
N GLU A 299 2.14 -1.85 -9.55
CA GLU A 299 2.21 -0.43 -9.89
C GLU A 299 2.71 0.40 -8.71
N ALA A 300 2.29 0.09 -7.48
CA ALA A 300 2.78 0.75 -6.27
C ALA A 300 4.31 0.73 -6.18
N ARG A 301 4.95 -0.41 -6.48
CA ARG A 301 6.41 -0.52 -6.49
C ARG A 301 7.05 0.37 -7.56
N LYS A 302 6.46 0.47 -8.76
CA LYS A 302 6.90 1.38 -9.82
C LYS A 302 6.76 2.84 -9.40
N MET A 303 5.63 3.19 -8.76
CA MET A 303 5.39 4.54 -8.23
C MET A 303 6.44 4.94 -7.19
N ILE A 304 6.79 4.05 -6.25
CA ILE A 304 7.85 4.28 -5.26
C ILE A 304 9.18 4.62 -5.98
N THR A 305 9.55 3.84 -6.99
CA THR A 305 10.81 4.02 -7.74
C THR A 305 10.84 5.38 -8.44
N ILE A 306 9.78 5.76 -9.13
CA ILE A 306 9.70 7.04 -9.86
C ILE A 306 9.68 8.22 -8.88
N ALA A 307 8.85 8.16 -7.83
CA ALA A 307 8.77 9.21 -6.83
C ALA A 307 10.14 9.46 -6.15
N ARG A 308 10.88 8.40 -5.81
CA ARG A 308 12.23 8.52 -5.26
C ARG A 308 13.22 9.16 -6.24
N SER A 309 13.16 8.83 -7.54
CA SER A 309 14.02 9.44 -8.56
C SER A 309 13.76 10.94 -8.73
N LEU A 310 12.55 11.39 -8.40
CA LEU A 310 12.13 12.80 -8.39
C LEU A 310 12.31 13.48 -7.03
N ASN A 311 12.97 12.83 -6.05
CA ASN A 311 13.16 13.31 -4.69
C ASN A 311 11.85 13.60 -3.94
N MET A 312 10.74 12.99 -4.36
CA MET A 312 9.45 13.14 -3.68
C MET A 312 9.40 12.30 -2.40
N LYS A 313 8.71 12.82 -1.40
CA LYS A 313 8.33 12.07 -0.20
C LYS A 313 7.23 11.06 -0.52
N ILE A 314 7.18 9.96 0.23
CA ILE A 314 6.21 8.90 -0.01
C ILE A 314 5.54 8.52 1.30
N MET A 315 4.22 8.53 1.31
CA MET A 315 3.41 7.91 2.33
C MET A 315 2.65 6.72 1.71
N PHE A 316 2.68 5.57 2.37
CA PHE A 316 1.84 4.44 1.97
C PHE A 316 0.57 4.46 2.81
N GLY A 317 -0.55 4.68 2.17
CA GLY A 317 -1.87 4.73 2.81
C GLY A 317 -2.74 3.52 2.46
N CYS A 318 -3.91 3.47 3.09
CA CYS A 318 -4.94 2.47 2.83
C CYS A 318 -6.32 3.11 2.73
N MET A 319 -7.30 2.27 2.41
CA MET A 319 -8.71 2.52 2.65
C MET A 319 -9.11 1.86 3.99
N THR A 320 -10.40 1.78 4.29
CA THR A 320 -10.88 0.83 5.28
C THR A 320 -10.84 -0.55 4.63
N GLU A 321 -9.91 -1.39 5.07
CA GLU A 321 -9.51 -2.64 4.42
C GLU A 321 -9.32 -3.74 5.45
N THR A 322 -9.36 -5.00 5.01
CA THR A 322 -9.01 -6.15 5.84
C THR A 322 -7.50 -6.30 5.99
N SER A 323 -7.09 -7.22 6.87
CA SER A 323 -5.70 -7.66 6.98
C SER A 323 -5.11 -8.16 5.66
N CYS A 324 -5.92 -8.51 4.64
CA CYS A 324 -5.44 -8.93 3.33
C CYS A 324 -4.74 -7.77 2.59
N ALA A 325 -5.46 -6.69 2.30
CA ALA A 325 -4.90 -5.55 1.59
C ALA A 325 -3.83 -4.81 2.44
N ILE A 326 -4.05 -4.72 3.76
CA ILE A 326 -3.05 -4.10 4.66
C ILE A 326 -1.74 -4.90 4.67
N SER A 327 -1.80 -6.24 4.69
CA SER A 327 -0.58 -7.06 4.61
C SER A 327 0.14 -6.86 3.28
N ALA A 328 -0.59 -6.85 2.16
CA ALA A 328 -0.01 -6.58 0.85
C ALA A 328 0.72 -5.22 0.80
N ALA A 329 0.08 -4.16 1.29
CA ALA A 329 0.68 -2.82 1.38
C ALA A 329 1.92 -2.80 2.30
N SER A 330 1.88 -3.54 3.41
CA SER A 330 2.96 -3.59 4.39
C SER A 330 4.27 -4.11 3.81
N HIS A 331 4.24 -5.00 2.80
CA HIS A 331 5.46 -5.49 2.15
C HIS A 331 6.25 -4.40 1.40
N LEU A 332 5.61 -3.30 1.03
CA LEU A 332 6.23 -2.14 0.39
C LEU A 332 6.60 -1.04 1.39
N SER A 333 6.09 -1.10 2.62
CA SER A 333 6.30 -0.06 3.63
C SER A 333 7.77 0.19 4.01
N PRO A 334 8.73 -0.76 3.93
CA PRO A 334 10.14 -0.46 4.18
C PRO A 334 10.77 0.57 3.23
N MET A 335 10.10 0.89 2.12
CA MET A 335 10.60 1.78 1.07
C MET A 335 10.03 3.20 1.13
N VAL A 336 9.19 3.52 2.12
CA VAL A 336 8.48 4.80 2.22
C VAL A 336 8.87 5.60 3.47
N ASP A 337 8.53 6.89 3.50
CA ASP A 337 8.85 7.78 4.62
C ASP A 337 7.83 7.64 5.75
N TRP A 338 6.55 7.42 5.41
CA TRP A 338 5.44 7.29 6.36
C TRP A 338 4.48 6.18 5.96
N ALA A 339 3.78 5.62 6.93
CA ALA A 339 2.72 4.65 6.74
C ALA A 339 1.42 5.09 7.44
N ASP A 340 0.30 4.85 6.77
CA ASP A 340 -1.07 5.03 7.24
C ASP A 340 -1.85 3.76 6.88
N LEU A 341 -1.51 2.67 7.60
CA LEU A 341 -1.96 1.29 7.32
C LEU A 341 -2.75 0.73 8.51
N ASP A 342 -3.69 1.52 9.01
CA ASP A 342 -4.53 1.19 10.15
C ASP A 342 -5.92 0.65 9.77
N GLY A 343 -6.23 0.50 8.47
CA GLY A 343 -7.56 0.12 7.98
C GLY A 343 -8.16 -1.12 8.67
N MET A 344 -7.35 -2.15 8.93
CA MET A 344 -7.77 -3.36 9.63
C MET A 344 -8.12 -3.13 11.11
N LEU A 345 -7.59 -2.06 11.72
CA LEU A 345 -7.89 -1.73 13.12
C LEU A 345 -9.25 -1.04 13.28
N LEU A 346 -9.80 -0.52 12.18
CA LEU A 346 -11.06 0.22 12.17
C LEU A 346 -12.30 -0.68 11.99
N ILE A 347 -12.10 -1.98 11.72
CA ILE A 347 -13.17 -2.94 11.42
C ILE A 347 -13.37 -3.97 12.55
N LYS A 348 -14.57 -4.60 12.59
CA LYS A 348 -14.96 -5.60 13.60
C LYS A 348 -14.88 -7.04 13.07
N ASN A 349 -15.06 -7.23 11.78
CA ASN A 349 -15.29 -8.52 11.13
C ASN A 349 -14.26 -8.82 10.06
N ASP A 350 -12.98 -8.73 10.43
CA ASP A 350 -11.87 -9.08 9.52
C ASP A 350 -11.88 -10.59 9.25
N PRO A 351 -12.01 -11.04 7.97
CA PRO A 351 -11.97 -12.46 7.64
C PRO A 351 -10.55 -13.03 7.50
N PHE A 352 -9.52 -12.22 7.77
CA PHE A 352 -8.12 -12.60 7.64
C PHE A 352 -7.31 -12.23 8.88
N THR A 353 -6.19 -12.92 9.05
CA THR A 353 -5.08 -12.50 9.90
C THR A 353 -3.82 -12.32 9.04
N GLY A 354 -2.93 -11.39 9.41
CA GLY A 354 -1.72 -11.09 8.65
C GLY A 354 -0.78 -10.16 9.40
N THR A 355 -0.36 -9.07 8.77
CA THR A 355 0.37 -7.98 9.43
C THR A 355 -0.42 -7.50 10.65
N THR A 356 0.28 -7.26 11.76
CA THR A 356 -0.31 -6.71 12.98
C THR A 356 0.35 -5.38 13.33
N VAL A 357 -0.26 -4.64 14.26
CA VAL A 357 0.31 -3.40 14.80
C VAL A 357 0.58 -3.58 16.29
N LYS A 358 1.82 -3.32 16.70
CA LYS A 358 2.22 -3.32 18.11
C LYS A 358 2.88 -1.99 18.46
N ASP A 359 2.29 -1.26 19.39
CA ASP A 359 2.76 0.07 19.82
C ASP A 359 3.00 1.04 18.64
N GLY A 360 2.08 1.02 17.65
CA GLY A 360 2.14 1.81 16.43
C GLY A 360 3.08 1.26 15.36
N LYS A 361 3.87 0.21 15.65
CA LYS A 361 4.78 -0.38 14.66
C LYS A 361 4.09 -1.48 13.86
N LEU A 362 4.29 -1.45 12.55
CA LEU A 362 3.87 -2.54 11.65
C LEU A 362 4.75 -3.77 11.90
N MET A 363 4.11 -4.88 12.22
CA MET A 363 4.72 -6.19 12.41
C MET A 363 4.38 -7.06 11.20
N LEU A 364 5.22 -6.99 10.18
CA LEU A 364 5.04 -7.74 8.93
C LEU A 364 5.13 -9.24 9.22
N SER A 365 4.19 -10.02 8.66
CA SER A 365 4.21 -11.49 8.75
C SER A 365 5.39 -12.08 7.98
N ASP A 366 6.05 -13.09 8.55
CA ASP A 366 7.08 -13.89 7.86
C ASP A 366 6.47 -15.02 7.00
N GLY A 367 5.16 -15.14 6.96
CA GLY A 367 4.47 -16.09 6.11
C GLY A 367 4.71 -15.82 4.63
N ALA A 368 4.76 -16.89 3.82
CA ALA A 368 4.90 -16.79 2.38
C ALA A 368 3.75 -15.99 1.73
N GLY A 369 4.00 -15.43 0.56
CA GLY A 369 3.06 -14.54 -0.11
C GLY A 369 2.99 -13.17 0.53
N ILE A 370 1.79 -12.69 0.80
CA ILE A 370 1.54 -11.48 1.60
C ILE A 370 1.38 -11.81 3.09
N GLY A 371 1.60 -13.08 3.47
CA GLY A 371 1.62 -13.54 4.85
C GLY A 371 0.26 -13.58 5.53
N VAL A 372 -0.84 -13.68 4.79
CA VAL A 372 -2.20 -13.76 5.34
C VAL A 372 -2.70 -15.18 5.48
N LYS A 373 -3.62 -15.37 6.43
CA LYS A 373 -4.41 -16.58 6.61
C LYS A 373 -5.89 -16.21 6.69
N LYS A 374 -6.73 -16.97 6.02
CA LYS A 374 -8.18 -16.87 6.14
C LYS A 374 -8.61 -17.50 7.48
N ILE A 375 -9.54 -16.84 8.20
CA ILE A 375 -10.13 -17.29 9.46
C ILE A 375 -11.32 -18.20 9.17
#